data_6c1f36be62cc6fb362e60e8a6cc2c664
#
_entry.id   6c1f36be62cc6fb362e60e8a6cc2c664
#
_cell.length_a   1.000
_cell.length_b   1.000
_cell.length_c   1.000
_cell.angle_alpha   90.00
_cell.angle_beta   90.00
_cell.angle_gamma   90.00
#
_symmetry.space_group_name_H-M   'P 1'
#
loop_
_entity.id
_entity.type
_entity.pdbx_description
1 polymer ?
#
loop_
_entity_poly.entity_id
_entity_poly.type
_entity_poly.pdbx_seq_one_letter_code
_entity_poly.pdbx_strand_id
1 'polypeptide(L)' 'EGEERKAKEVVFSLADRGMSAENIADIVKMNIAIVEQWLEGRAAAR' A
#
# COMPACT_ATOMS: atom_id res chain seq x y z
N GLU A 1 -10.75 -9.98 -6.80
CA GLU A 1 -9.73 -10.80 -6.21
C GLU A 1 -8.34 -10.51 -6.77
N GLY A 2 -8.17 -10.58 -8.08
CA GLY A 2 -6.87 -10.33 -8.67
C GLY A 2 -6.44 -8.89 -8.60
N GLU A 3 -7.38 -7.98 -8.78
CA GLU A 3 -7.04 -6.56 -8.80
C GLU A 3 -6.59 -6.08 -7.43
N GLU A 4 -7.25 -6.55 -6.38
CA GLU A 4 -6.89 -6.14 -5.04
C GLU A 4 -5.50 -6.63 -4.69
N ARG A 5 -5.18 -7.85 -5.07
CA ARG A 5 -3.86 -8.40 -4.78
C ARG A 5 -2.78 -7.62 -5.53
N LYS A 6 -3.06 -7.26 -6.78
CA LYS A 6 -2.11 -6.49 -7.56
C LYS A 6 -1.87 -5.14 -6.93
N ALA A 7 -2.93 -4.50 -6.48
CA ALA A 7 -2.80 -3.20 -5.85
C ALA A 7 -1.96 -3.29 -4.59
N LYS A 8 -2.16 -4.34 -3.82
CA LYS A 8 -1.36 -4.53 -2.61
C LYS A 8 0.11 -4.70 -2.93
N GLU A 9 0.40 -5.46 -3.97
CA GLU A 9 1.78 -5.67 -4.37
C GLU A 9 2.45 -4.37 -4.74
N VAL A 10 1.75 -3.53 -5.51
CA VAL A 10 2.30 -2.25 -5.90
C VAL A 10 2.52 -1.37 -4.68
N VAL A 11 1.54 -1.33 -3.78
CA VAL A 11 1.66 -0.52 -2.57
C VAL A 11 2.86 -0.96 -1.75
N PHE A 12 3.02 -2.27 -1.57
CA PHE A 12 4.13 -2.77 -0.78
C PHE A 12 5.47 -2.51 -1.46
N SER A 13 5.51 -2.63 -2.77
CA SER A 13 6.72 -2.34 -3.53
C SER A 13 7.16 -0.89 -3.34
N LEU A 14 6.21 0.03 -3.45
CA LEU A 14 6.52 1.45 -3.29
C LEU A 14 6.94 1.74 -1.86
N ALA A 15 6.31 1.10 -0.90
CA ALA A 15 6.68 1.30 0.50
C ALA A 15 8.11 0.81 0.75
N ASP A 16 8.50 -0.26 0.11
CA ASP A 16 9.86 -0.78 0.25
C ASP A 16 10.89 0.18 -0.30
N ARG A 17 10.47 1.06 -1.18
CA ARG A 17 11.37 2.06 -1.74
C ARG A 17 11.46 3.30 -0.87
N GLY A 18 10.77 3.30 0.25
CA GLY A 18 10.81 4.42 1.17
C GLY A 18 9.76 5.47 0.94
N MET A 19 8.76 5.18 0.12
CA MET A 19 7.70 6.15 -0.14
C MET A 19 6.70 6.16 1.00
N SER A 20 6.16 7.35 1.28
CA SER A 20 5.16 7.49 2.32
C SER A 20 3.80 6.99 1.82
N ALA A 21 2.93 6.66 2.78
CA ALA A 21 1.60 6.21 2.42
C ALA A 21 0.85 7.25 1.60
N GLU A 22 1.10 8.51 1.90
CA GLU A 22 0.47 9.61 1.18
C GLU A 22 0.87 9.59 -0.29
N ASN A 23 2.16 9.44 -0.54
CA ASN A 23 2.66 9.40 -1.91
C ASN A 23 2.16 8.15 -2.63
N ILE A 24 2.16 7.03 -1.94
CA ILE A 24 1.70 5.79 -2.53
C ILE A 24 0.24 5.90 -2.93
N ALA A 25 -0.58 6.44 -2.03
CA ALA A 25 -2.01 6.57 -2.29
C ALA A 25 -2.26 7.43 -3.53
N ASP A 26 -1.44 8.47 -3.69
CA ASP A 26 -1.59 9.36 -4.85
C ASP A 26 -1.22 8.63 -6.14
N ILE A 27 -0.17 7.84 -6.10
CA ILE A 27 0.30 7.14 -7.28
C ILE A 27 -0.70 6.06 -7.70
N VAL A 28 -1.19 5.29 -6.74
CA VAL A 28 -2.11 4.20 -7.05
C VAL A 28 -3.56 4.68 -7.12
N LYS A 29 -3.79 5.96 -6.81
CA LYS A 29 -5.12 6.57 -6.87
C LYS A 29 -6.10 5.86 -5.94
N MET A 30 -5.65 5.65 -4.72
CA MET A 30 -6.46 4.99 -3.72
C MET A 30 -6.60 5.87 -2.49
N ASN A 31 -7.56 5.51 -1.63
CA ASN A 31 -7.75 6.22 -0.37
C ASN A 31 -6.54 5.94 0.54
N ILE A 32 -6.00 7.02 1.10
CA ILE A 32 -4.81 6.89 1.94
C ILE A 32 -5.11 6.01 3.16
N ALA A 33 -6.34 6.04 3.66
CA ALA A 33 -6.70 5.21 4.80
C ALA A 33 -6.53 3.73 4.48
N ILE A 34 -6.88 3.35 3.26
CA ILE A 34 -6.73 1.96 2.84
C ILE A 34 -5.26 1.60 2.72
N VAL A 35 -4.47 2.48 2.14
CA VAL A 35 -3.04 2.23 2.00
C VAL A 35 -2.39 2.08 3.37
N GLU A 36 -2.74 2.97 4.30
CA GLU A 36 -2.20 2.89 5.65
C GLU A 36 -2.62 1.59 6.33
N GLN A 37 -3.85 1.17 6.10
CA GLN A 37 -4.35 -0.06 6.69
C GLN A 37 -3.56 -1.27 6.18
N TRP A 38 -3.30 -1.29 4.89
CA TRP A 38 -2.52 -2.38 4.30
C TRP A 38 -1.10 -2.41 4.85
N LEU A 39 -0.47 -1.26 4.95
CA LEU A 39 0.90 -1.19 5.44
C LEU A 39 0.96 -1.57 6.91
N GLU A 40 -0.04 -1.18 7.68
CA GLU A 40 -0.11 -1.55 9.09
C GLU A 40 -0.28 -3.06 9.25
N GLY A 41 -1.16 -3.64 8.44
CA GLY A 41 -1.37 -5.07 8.48
C GLY A 41 -0.13 -5.84 8.10
N ARG A 42 0.60 -5.32 7.13
CA ARG A 42 1.84 -5.97 6.72
C ARG A 42 2.87 -5.95 7.84
N ALA A 43 2.99 -4.81 8.51
CA ALA A 43 3.95 -4.68 9.60
C ALA A 43 3.55 -5.58 10.76
N ALA A 44 2.26 -5.70 11.02
CA ALA A 44 1.77 -6.51 12.13
C ALA A 44 1.89 -8.00 11.85
N ALA A 45 1.92 -8.38 10.57
CA ALA A 45 1.98 -9.79 10.19
C ALA A 45 3.35 -10.40 10.42
N ARG A 46 4.33 -9.59 10.78
CA ARG A 46 5.67 -10.11 11.03
C ARG A 46 5.78 -10.81 12.40
#